data_f8c73888dde235c5ee0a329996f4a913
#
_entry.id   f8c73888dde235c5ee0a329996f4a913
#
_cell.length_a   1.000
_cell.length_b   1.000
_cell.length_c   1.000
_cell.angle_alpha   90.00
_cell.angle_beta   90.00
_cell.angle_gamma   90.00
#
_symmetry.space_group_name_H-M   'P 1'
#
loop_
_entity.id
_entity.type
_entity.pdbx_description
1 polymer ?
#
loop_
_entity_poly.entity_id
_entity_poly.type
_entity_poly.pdbx_seq_one_letter_code
_entity_poly.pdbx_strand_id
1 'polypeptide(L)'
;MQQGEGARNKLKLQLMTLRRSSKFRILCFIIGLLTFAASPNCAKADPTPEAVSAFNAYVKTVESRLAQQHQSRNGFLAPPLTPQNEKLLQQGELIIEPVTPITGSALPGALLHDWRGTAFAPGATVADFERLMKNISAYPQHFSPQVLQAKVLTQQGDHLQAFMRVRQKHVITVVMDTTYDITFGRLDDQHGYSLSRSTRVSEIGSPGTAEEHTLPADEEHGFLWRQNTYWTYEEGDGGLYMQIESVSLSRSVPNGLNWIVQPFIEKIPRESLEFTLRSTCNALRK
;
A
#
# COMPACT_ATOMS: atom_id res chain seq x y z
N MET A 1 -43.58 48.28 -20.93
CA MET A 1 -42.44 47.89 -20.06
C MET A 1 -42.39 46.37 -19.81
N GLN A 2 -42.62 45.51 -20.81
CA GLN A 2 -42.73 44.05 -20.65
C GLN A 2 -41.86 43.23 -21.63
N GLN A 3 -40.92 43.84 -22.38
CA GLN A 3 -40.06 43.11 -23.33
C GLN A 3 -38.63 42.81 -22.81
N GLY A 4 -38.27 43.27 -21.61
CA GLY A 4 -36.88 43.10 -21.08
C GLY A 4 -36.65 41.86 -20.24
N GLU A 5 -37.68 41.23 -19.69
CA GLU A 5 -37.50 40.07 -18.76
C GLU A 5 -37.37 38.73 -19.47
N GLY A 6 -38.01 38.59 -20.64
CA GLY A 6 -37.91 37.32 -21.42
C GLY A 6 -36.52 37.02 -21.99
N ALA A 7 -35.78 38.07 -22.34
CA ALA A 7 -34.41 37.91 -22.88
C ALA A 7 -33.40 37.54 -21.82
N ARG A 8 -33.52 38.07 -20.59
CA ARG A 8 -32.64 37.72 -19.46
C ARG A 8 -32.82 36.28 -18.96
N ASN A 9 -34.05 35.78 -18.98
CA ASN A 9 -34.31 34.38 -18.58
C ASN A 9 -33.83 33.36 -19.63
N LYS A 10 -33.93 33.66 -20.92
CA LYS A 10 -33.38 32.81 -21.97
C LYS A 10 -31.85 32.75 -21.90
N LEU A 11 -31.17 33.86 -21.62
CA LEU A 11 -29.72 33.90 -21.49
C LEU A 11 -29.21 33.15 -20.25
N LYS A 12 -29.91 33.20 -19.12
CA LYS A 12 -29.59 32.40 -17.91
C LYS A 12 -29.83 30.92 -18.13
N LEU A 13 -30.84 30.52 -18.87
CA LEU A 13 -31.06 29.09 -19.21
C LEU A 13 -30.00 28.55 -20.17
N GLN A 14 -29.55 29.36 -21.14
CA GLN A 14 -28.45 28.98 -22.04
C GLN A 14 -27.10 28.88 -21.33
N LEU A 15 -26.82 29.74 -20.36
CA LEU A 15 -25.57 29.65 -19.58
C LEU A 15 -25.57 28.49 -18.57
N MET A 16 -26.73 28.06 -18.07
CA MET A 16 -26.84 26.87 -17.23
C MET A 16 -26.66 25.56 -18.01
N THR A 17 -27.11 25.49 -19.26
CA THR A 17 -26.91 24.31 -20.13
C THR A 17 -25.49 24.17 -20.61
N LEU A 18 -24.77 25.28 -20.85
CA LEU A 18 -23.32 25.24 -21.23
C LEU A 18 -22.41 24.83 -20.05
N ARG A 19 -22.78 25.14 -18.80
CA ARG A 19 -22.00 24.73 -17.62
C ARG A 19 -22.16 23.25 -17.29
N ARG A 20 -23.26 22.62 -17.69
CA ARG A 20 -23.50 21.17 -17.52
C ARG A 20 -22.76 20.32 -18.58
N SER A 21 -22.53 20.87 -19.76
CA SER A 21 -21.86 20.21 -20.87
C SER A 21 -20.33 20.03 -20.66
N SER A 22 -19.69 20.95 -19.94
CA SER A 22 -18.24 20.89 -19.69
C SER A 22 -17.85 19.74 -18.73
N LYS A 23 -18.65 19.51 -17.68
CA LYS A 23 -18.39 18.39 -16.76
C LYS A 23 -18.69 17.02 -17.40
N PHE A 24 -19.66 16.98 -18.30
CA PHE A 24 -19.99 15.76 -19.05
C PHE A 24 -18.95 15.43 -20.14
N ARG A 25 -18.33 16.45 -20.75
CA ARG A 25 -17.23 16.25 -21.72
C ARG A 25 -15.94 15.76 -21.06
N ILE A 26 -15.64 16.22 -19.85
CA ILE A 26 -14.48 15.74 -19.06
C ILE A 26 -14.71 14.30 -18.61
N LEU A 27 -15.94 13.96 -18.20
CA LEU A 27 -16.30 12.60 -17.81
C LEU A 27 -16.26 11.62 -18.99
N CYS A 28 -16.73 12.02 -20.17
CA CYS A 28 -16.63 11.21 -21.38
C CYS A 28 -15.17 11.07 -21.88
N PHE A 29 -14.29 12.07 -21.63
CA PHE A 29 -12.88 11.97 -21.98
C PHE A 29 -12.12 11.00 -21.08
N ILE A 30 -12.48 10.94 -19.79
CA ILE A 30 -11.90 9.99 -18.83
C ILE A 30 -12.42 8.55 -19.10
N ILE A 31 -13.70 8.39 -19.44
CA ILE A 31 -14.27 7.09 -19.83
C ILE A 31 -13.72 6.63 -21.18
N GLY A 32 -13.52 7.55 -22.14
CA GLY A 32 -12.87 7.25 -23.43
C GLY A 32 -11.39 6.86 -23.29
N LEU A 33 -10.67 7.36 -22.27
CA LEU A 33 -9.29 6.97 -21.99
C LEU A 33 -9.20 5.57 -21.36
N LEU A 34 -10.22 5.16 -20.61
CA LEU A 34 -10.30 3.82 -20.00
C LEU A 34 -10.67 2.72 -21.01
N THR A 35 -11.39 3.07 -22.09
CA THR A 35 -11.71 2.12 -23.18
C THR A 35 -10.59 1.96 -24.19
N PHE A 36 -9.61 2.90 -24.24
CA PHE A 36 -8.43 2.77 -25.12
C PHE A 36 -7.36 1.80 -24.58
N ALA A 37 -7.50 1.35 -23.33
CA ALA A 37 -6.66 0.30 -22.75
C ALA A 37 -7.01 -1.12 -23.26
N ALA A 38 -8.05 -1.28 -24.05
CA ALA A 38 -8.44 -2.54 -24.72
C ALA A 38 -7.87 -2.63 -26.14
N SER A 39 -6.58 -2.34 -26.33
CA SER A 39 -5.88 -2.77 -27.55
C SER A 39 -5.57 -4.27 -27.41
N PRO A 40 -5.84 -5.10 -28.45
CA PRO A 40 -5.65 -6.55 -28.39
C PRO A 40 -4.18 -7.02 -28.41
N ASN A 41 -3.24 -6.15 -28.14
CA ASN A 41 -1.89 -6.49 -27.70
C ASN A 41 -1.87 -6.47 -26.17
N CYS A 42 -2.63 -7.36 -25.53
CA CYS A 42 -2.48 -7.64 -24.10
C CYS A 42 -1.04 -8.12 -23.85
N ALA A 43 -0.16 -7.19 -23.52
CA ALA A 43 1.02 -7.56 -22.77
C ALA A 43 0.53 -8.36 -21.56
N LYS A 44 1.08 -9.58 -21.40
CA LYS A 44 0.70 -10.50 -20.30
C LYS A 44 0.53 -9.72 -19.00
N ALA A 45 -0.54 -9.99 -18.28
CA ALA A 45 -0.80 -9.39 -16.97
C ALA A 45 0.26 -9.80 -15.94
N ASP A 46 0.94 -10.91 -16.16
CA ASP A 46 2.03 -11.41 -15.34
C ASP A 46 3.34 -10.59 -15.50
N PRO A 47 4.12 -10.43 -14.41
CA PRO A 47 5.44 -9.82 -14.51
C PRO A 47 6.38 -10.65 -15.39
N THR A 48 7.28 -9.98 -16.11
CA THR A 48 8.28 -10.68 -16.90
C THR A 48 9.26 -11.45 -15.98
N PRO A 49 9.88 -12.55 -16.46
CA PRO A 49 10.90 -13.25 -15.68
C PRO A 49 12.04 -12.33 -15.20
N GLU A 50 12.42 -11.35 -16.02
CA GLU A 50 13.43 -10.35 -15.69
C GLU A 50 12.98 -9.45 -14.54
N ALA A 51 11.72 -8.99 -14.54
CA ALA A 51 11.16 -8.18 -13.46
C ALA A 51 11.09 -8.96 -12.15
N VAL A 52 10.68 -10.24 -12.21
CA VAL A 52 10.66 -11.13 -11.03
C VAL A 52 12.08 -11.37 -10.52
N SER A 53 13.05 -11.63 -11.40
CA SER A 53 14.46 -11.84 -11.03
C SER A 53 15.05 -10.60 -10.35
N ALA A 54 14.80 -9.41 -10.89
CA ALA A 54 15.27 -8.15 -10.34
C ALA A 54 14.63 -7.86 -8.97
N PHE A 55 13.32 -8.10 -8.83
CA PHE A 55 12.62 -7.98 -7.54
C PHE A 55 13.24 -8.91 -6.49
N ASN A 56 13.44 -10.19 -6.83
CA ASN A 56 14.01 -11.17 -5.91
C ASN A 56 15.46 -10.81 -5.51
N ALA A 57 16.28 -10.31 -6.44
CA ALA A 57 17.64 -9.84 -6.15
C ALA A 57 17.61 -8.64 -5.19
N TYR A 58 16.71 -7.70 -5.42
CA TYR A 58 16.53 -6.54 -4.54
C TYR A 58 16.06 -6.95 -3.14
N VAL A 59 15.02 -7.77 -3.05
CA VAL A 59 14.52 -8.34 -1.79
C VAL A 59 15.63 -9.02 -1.00
N LYS A 60 16.49 -9.82 -1.67
CA LYS A 60 17.64 -10.45 -1.02
C LYS A 60 18.62 -9.43 -0.41
N THR A 61 18.82 -8.28 -1.07
CA THR A 61 19.66 -7.20 -0.54
C THR A 61 19.04 -6.57 0.69
N VAL A 62 17.72 -6.26 0.64
CA VAL A 62 16.96 -5.71 1.77
C VAL A 62 17.01 -6.67 2.96
N GLU A 63 16.69 -7.94 2.75
CA GLU A 63 16.67 -8.94 3.82
C GLU A 63 18.04 -9.21 4.42
N SER A 64 19.10 -9.18 3.61
CA SER A 64 20.48 -9.29 4.10
C SER A 64 20.87 -8.11 4.99
N ARG A 65 20.48 -6.89 4.62
CA ARG A 65 20.66 -5.68 5.44
C ARG A 65 19.89 -5.79 6.75
N LEU A 66 18.61 -6.16 6.69
CA LEU A 66 17.75 -6.33 7.88
C LEU A 66 18.29 -7.42 8.80
N ALA A 67 18.76 -8.55 8.26
CA ALA A 67 19.37 -9.62 9.06
C ALA A 67 20.61 -9.15 9.82
N GLN A 68 21.44 -8.27 9.24
CA GLN A 68 22.57 -7.65 9.95
C GLN A 68 22.09 -6.65 11.01
N GLN A 69 21.13 -5.82 10.66
CA GLN A 69 20.53 -4.81 11.54
C GLN A 69 19.94 -5.48 12.80
N HIS A 70 19.22 -6.59 12.65
CA HIS A 70 18.56 -7.31 13.74
C HIS A 70 19.51 -8.11 14.66
N GLN A 71 20.83 -8.05 14.44
CA GLN A 71 21.83 -8.71 15.31
C GLN A 71 22.35 -7.77 16.42
N SER A 72 22.00 -6.50 16.41
CA SER A 72 22.51 -5.50 17.35
C SER A 72 21.42 -4.58 17.83
N ARG A 73 21.45 -4.24 19.12
CA ARG A 73 20.59 -3.20 19.70
C ARG A 73 20.93 -1.81 19.13
N ASN A 74 22.23 -1.54 18.91
CA ASN A 74 22.65 -0.29 18.32
C ASN A 74 22.30 -0.27 16.83
N GLY A 75 21.37 0.62 16.45
CA GLY A 75 20.87 0.72 15.08
C GLY A 75 19.87 -0.37 14.71
N PHE A 76 19.11 -0.87 15.67
CA PHE A 76 18.02 -1.82 15.44
C PHE A 76 16.96 -1.20 14.53
N LEU A 77 16.65 0.09 14.72
CA LEU A 77 15.95 0.90 13.71
C LEU A 77 16.99 1.56 12.78
N ALA A 78 16.76 1.53 11.47
CA ALA A 78 17.69 2.11 10.49
C ALA A 78 16.96 2.96 9.43
N PRO A 79 17.44 4.21 9.15
CA PRO A 79 18.57 4.85 9.84
C PRO A 79 18.28 5.10 11.32
N PRO A 80 19.30 5.22 12.15
CA PRO A 80 19.12 5.59 13.57
C PRO A 80 18.32 6.89 13.70
N LEU A 81 17.40 6.92 14.64
CA LEU A 81 16.58 8.10 14.89
C LEU A 81 17.46 9.26 15.40
N THR A 82 17.24 10.44 14.87
CA THR A 82 17.81 11.67 15.43
C THR A 82 16.93 12.15 16.59
N PRO A 83 17.49 12.93 17.57
CA PRO A 83 16.67 13.47 18.65
C PRO A 83 15.48 14.31 18.15
N GLN A 84 15.60 14.95 16.99
CA GLN A 84 14.50 15.67 16.37
C GLN A 84 13.41 14.72 15.87
N ASN A 85 13.79 13.60 15.22
CA ASN A 85 12.87 12.61 14.73
C ASN A 85 12.16 11.89 15.89
N GLU A 86 12.87 11.52 16.95
CA GLU A 86 12.29 10.95 18.17
C GLU A 86 11.21 11.87 18.76
N LYS A 87 11.52 13.16 18.89
CA LYS A 87 10.56 14.17 19.38
C LYS A 87 9.31 14.27 18.49
N LEU A 88 9.45 14.27 17.16
CA LEU A 88 8.31 14.30 16.23
C LEU A 88 7.45 13.04 16.38
N LEU A 89 8.08 11.87 16.45
CA LEU A 89 7.39 10.60 16.61
C LEU A 89 6.62 10.53 17.94
N GLN A 90 7.23 11.00 19.05
CA GLN A 90 6.58 11.07 20.38
C GLN A 90 5.40 12.06 20.40
N GLN A 91 5.38 13.06 19.50
CA GLN A 91 4.25 13.97 19.29
C GLN A 91 3.14 13.37 18.42
N GLY A 92 3.30 12.13 17.94
CA GLY A 92 2.34 11.42 17.09
C GLY A 92 2.49 11.70 15.60
N GLU A 93 3.57 12.35 15.18
CA GLU A 93 3.91 12.49 13.76
C GLU A 93 4.43 11.16 13.22
N LEU A 94 4.29 10.98 11.91
CA LEU A 94 4.84 9.84 11.19
C LEU A 94 6.00 10.31 10.32
N ILE A 95 7.06 9.50 10.24
CA ILE A 95 8.15 9.71 9.29
C ILE A 95 7.98 8.68 8.18
N ILE A 96 7.67 9.14 6.96
CA ILE A 96 7.46 8.26 5.80
C ILE A 96 8.31 8.78 4.66
N GLU A 97 9.19 7.92 4.17
CA GLU A 97 10.19 8.27 3.16
C GLU A 97 10.35 7.15 2.11
N PRO A 98 10.67 7.49 0.87
CA PRO A 98 11.15 6.51 -0.09
C PRO A 98 12.56 6.06 0.32
N VAL A 99 12.82 4.76 0.20
CA VAL A 99 14.17 4.21 0.39
C VAL A 99 14.95 4.37 -0.91
N THR A 100 15.95 5.29 -0.91
CA THR A 100 16.77 5.54 -2.09
C THR A 100 17.86 4.45 -2.24
N PRO A 101 18.29 4.11 -3.48
CA PRO A 101 18.09 4.84 -4.74
C PRO A 101 16.97 4.30 -5.65
N ILE A 102 16.10 3.41 -5.22
CA ILE A 102 15.35 2.51 -6.10
C ILE A 102 13.86 2.82 -6.21
N THR A 103 13.35 3.81 -5.49
CA THR A 103 11.95 4.22 -5.58
C THR A 103 11.61 4.66 -7.00
N GLY A 104 10.63 3.99 -7.61
CA GLY A 104 10.19 4.28 -8.98
C GLY A 104 11.17 3.86 -10.07
N SER A 105 12.18 3.02 -9.78
CA SER A 105 13.03 2.46 -10.83
C SER A 105 12.20 1.64 -11.79
N ALA A 106 12.16 2.08 -13.06
CA ALA A 106 11.48 1.37 -14.11
C ALA A 106 12.28 0.10 -14.47
N LEU A 107 11.68 -1.05 -14.24
CA LEU A 107 12.10 -2.31 -14.83
C LEU A 107 11.32 -2.51 -16.14
N PRO A 108 11.80 -3.31 -17.08
CA PRO A 108 11.04 -3.60 -18.29
C PRO A 108 9.63 -4.13 -17.95
N GLY A 109 8.60 -3.31 -18.23
CA GLY A 109 7.21 -3.65 -17.94
C GLY A 109 6.76 -3.60 -16.48
N ALA A 110 7.63 -3.19 -15.53
CA ALA A 110 7.35 -3.19 -14.11
C ALA A 110 7.84 -1.93 -13.39
N LEU A 111 7.31 -1.70 -12.19
CA LEU A 111 7.75 -0.69 -11.22
C LEU A 111 8.07 -1.40 -9.90
N LEU A 112 9.24 -1.11 -9.36
CA LEU A 112 9.64 -1.53 -8.03
C LEU A 112 9.54 -0.33 -7.09
N HIS A 113 8.85 -0.50 -5.97
CA HIS A 113 8.72 0.52 -4.94
C HIS A 113 9.30 -0.01 -3.64
N ASP A 114 10.03 0.86 -2.94
CA ASP A 114 10.50 0.62 -1.58
C ASP A 114 10.28 1.88 -0.75
N TRP A 115 9.48 1.73 0.29
CA TRP A 115 9.07 2.80 1.18
C TRP A 115 9.25 2.38 2.62
N ARG A 116 9.69 3.31 3.45
CA ARG A 116 9.84 3.13 4.89
C ARG A 116 8.96 4.11 5.63
N GLY A 117 8.34 3.64 6.70
CA GLY A 117 7.56 4.45 7.62
C GLY A 117 7.93 4.15 9.05
N THR A 118 7.98 5.18 9.90
CA THR A 118 8.27 5.04 11.34
C THR A 118 7.20 5.75 12.15
N ALA A 119 6.79 5.13 13.26
CA ALA A 119 5.81 5.65 14.22
C ALA A 119 6.24 5.34 15.65
N PHE A 120 5.65 6.05 16.62
CA PHE A 120 5.77 5.77 18.04
C PHE A 120 4.40 5.54 18.66
N ALA A 121 4.28 4.50 19.48
CA ALA A 121 3.07 4.17 20.23
C ALA A 121 3.35 4.30 21.73
N PRO A 122 2.91 5.39 22.40
CA PRO A 122 3.17 5.58 23.82
C PRO A 122 2.51 4.49 24.66
N GLY A 123 3.23 3.96 25.64
CA GLY A 123 2.79 2.92 26.58
C GLY A 123 2.63 1.51 25.99
N ALA A 124 2.89 1.33 24.70
CA ALA A 124 2.88 0.02 24.05
C ALA A 124 4.21 -0.72 24.25
N THR A 125 4.16 -2.05 24.19
CA THR A 125 5.30 -2.95 24.34
C THR A 125 5.48 -3.82 23.09
N VAL A 126 6.64 -4.46 22.96
CA VAL A 126 6.88 -5.51 21.95
C VAL A 126 5.82 -6.60 22.02
N ALA A 127 5.43 -7.02 23.22
CA ALA A 127 4.40 -8.04 23.41
C ALA A 127 3.00 -7.59 22.95
N ASP A 128 2.66 -6.29 23.15
CA ASP A 128 1.38 -5.74 22.66
C ASP A 128 1.35 -5.72 21.12
N PHE A 129 2.46 -5.30 20.49
CA PHE A 129 2.59 -5.28 19.03
C PHE A 129 2.50 -6.69 18.42
N GLU A 130 3.25 -7.66 18.95
CA GLU A 130 3.19 -9.02 18.44
C GLU A 130 1.82 -9.66 18.61
N ARG A 131 1.14 -9.41 19.74
CA ARG A 131 -0.22 -9.88 19.97
C ARG A 131 -1.18 -9.32 18.92
N LEU A 132 -1.06 -8.02 18.59
CA LEU A 132 -1.83 -7.38 17.54
C LEU A 132 -1.53 -8.02 16.18
N MET A 133 -0.24 -8.13 15.81
CA MET A 133 0.19 -8.60 14.49
C MET A 133 -0.04 -10.10 14.28
N LYS A 134 0.03 -10.92 15.33
CA LYS A 134 -0.29 -12.35 15.24
C LYS A 134 -1.80 -12.64 15.22
N ASN A 135 -2.63 -11.68 15.66
CA ASN A 135 -4.09 -11.81 15.61
C ASN A 135 -4.67 -11.39 14.25
N ILE A 136 -4.26 -12.11 13.20
CA ILE A 136 -4.64 -11.83 11.81
C ILE A 136 -6.15 -11.73 11.63
N SER A 137 -6.94 -12.57 12.33
CA SER A 137 -8.40 -12.60 12.19
C SER A 137 -9.09 -11.29 12.67
N ALA A 138 -8.43 -10.50 13.49
CA ALA A 138 -8.91 -9.21 13.96
C ALA A 138 -8.53 -8.03 13.01
N TYR A 139 -7.75 -8.26 11.97
CA TYR A 139 -7.31 -7.20 11.05
C TYR A 139 -8.46 -6.40 10.43
N PRO A 140 -9.61 -7.01 10.04
CA PRO A 140 -10.75 -6.22 9.55
C PRO A 140 -11.29 -5.21 10.55
N GLN A 141 -11.08 -5.41 11.85
CA GLN A 141 -11.48 -4.46 12.90
C GLN A 141 -10.47 -3.32 13.07
N HIS A 142 -9.17 -3.64 13.02
CA HIS A 142 -8.09 -2.70 13.26
C HIS A 142 -7.69 -1.91 12.02
N PHE A 143 -7.79 -2.53 10.84
CA PHE A 143 -7.36 -1.97 9.55
C PHE A 143 -8.53 -1.73 8.59
N SER A 144 -9.73 -1.46 9.14
CA SER A 144 -10.88 -0.97 8.34
C SER A 144 -10.60 0.46 7.85
N PRO A 145 -11.01 0.81 6.63
CA PRO A 145 -11.75 0.04 5.64
C PRO A 145 -10.89 -0.71 4.61
N GLN A 146 -9.55 -0.76 4.79
CA GLN A 146 -8.67 -1.35 3.78
C GLN A 146 -8.63 -2.88 3.85
N VAL A 147 -8.66 -3.48 5.05
CA VAL A 147 -8.72 -4.94 5.19
C VAL A 147 -10.18 -5.36 5.33
N LEU A 148 -10.68 -6.11 4.34
CA LEU A 148 -12.06 -6.59 4.30
C LEU A 148 -12.23 -7.95 4.97
N GLN A 149 -11.24 -8.84 4.78
CA GLN A 149 -11.18 -10.17 5.37
C GLN A 149 -9.72 -10.52 5.69
N ALA A 150 -9.52 -11.26 6.76
CA ALA A 150 -8.22 -11.83 7.08
C ALA A 150 -8.39 -13.12 7.86
N LYS A 151 -7.52 -14.10 7.63
CA LYS A 151 -7.50 -15.37 8.35
C LYS A 151 -6.11 -15.99 8.36
N VAL A 152 -5.79 -16.70 9.42
CA VAL A 152 -4.63 -17.59 9.47
C VAL A 152 -4.95 -18.86 8.67
N LEU A 153 -4.07 -19.25 7.78
CA LEU A 153 -4.16 -20.51 7.02
C LEU A 153 -3.42 -21.63 7.74
N THR A 154 -2.19 -21.34 8.20
CA THR A 154 -1.38 -22.24 9.02
C THR A 154 -0.59 -21.45 10.03
N GLN A 155 -0.25 -22.08 11.18
CA GLN A 155 0.63 -21.49 12.18
C GLN A 155 1.49 -22.57 12.82
N GLN A 156 2.80 -22.31 12.87
CA GLN A 156 3.79 -23.16 13.54
C GLN A 156 4.77 -22.26 14.31
N GLY A 157 4.55 -22.11 15.62
CA GLY A 157 5.34 -21.19 16.44
C GLY A 157 5.22 -19.74 15.94
N ASP A 158 6.34 -19.13 15.60
CA ASP A 158 6.45 -17.77 15.08
C ASP A 158 6.33 -17.66 13.55
N HIS A 159 5.99 -18.75 12.87
CA HIS A 159 5.75 -18.80 11.44
C HIS A 159 4.26 -18.98 11.16
N LEU A 160 3.69 -18.09 10.32
CA LEU A 160 2.28 -18.07 9.93
C LEU A 160 2.16 -18.00 8.42
N GLN A 161 1.13 -18.67 7.88
CA GLN A 161 0.59 -18.35 6.58
C GLN A 161 -0.77 -17.69 6.77
N ALA A 162 -0.98 -16.56 6.10
CA ALA A 162 -2.17 -15.76 6.25
C ALA A 162 -2.78 -15.40 4.90
N PHE A 163 -4.09 -15.32 4.87
CA PHE A 163 -4.88 -14.76 3.78
C PHE A 163 -5.43 -13.41 4.20
N MET A 164 -5.40 -12.44 3.28
CA MET A 164 -6.05 -11.15 3.43
C MET A 164 -6.75 -10.74 2.14
N ARG A 165 -7.98 -10.23 2.25
CA ARG A 165 -8.65 -9.49 1.20
C ARG A 165 -8.50 -8.01 1.50
N VAL A 166 -7.82 -7.28 0.62
CA VAL A 166 -7.53 -5.87 0.80
C VAL A 166 -8.22 -5.03 -0.25
N ARG A 167 -8.65 -3.83 0.14
CA ARG A 167 -9.27 -2.84 -0.73
C ARG A 167 -8.46 -1.56 -0.73
N GLN A 168 -8.05 -1.13 -1.91
CA GLN A 168 -7.44 0.17 -2.15
C GLN A 168 -8.43 1.06 -2.89
N LYS A 169 -8.72 2.24 -2.35
CA LYS A 169 -9.65 3.19 -2.94
C LYS A 169 -8.96 4.52 -3.18
N HIS A 170 -8.70 4.81 -4.45
CA HIS A 170 -8.17 6.09 -4.92
C HIS A 170 -9.10 6.64 -6.01
N VAL A 171 -8.62 6.79 -7.26
CA VAL A 171 -9.45 7.14 -8.42
C VAL A 171 -10.40 6.01 -8.77
N ILE A 172 -9.89 4.78 -8.68
CA ILE A 172 -10.67 3.53 -8.80
C ILE A 172 -10.59 2.75 -7.50
N THR A 173 -11.48 1.80 -7.31
CA THR A 173 -11.43 0.85 -6.21
C THR A 173 -10.86 -0.45 -6.75
N VAL A 174 -9.78 -0.94 -6.14
CA VAL A 174 -9.17 -2.24 -6.42
C VAL A 174 -9.31 -3.11 -5.20
N VAL A 175 -9.77 -4.34 -5.39
CA VAL A 175 -9.83 -5.37 -4.35
C VAL A 175 -8.92 -6.50 -4.77
N MET A 176 -8.11 -6.98 -3.84
CA MET A 176 -7.13 -8.04 -4.07
C MET A 176 -7.19 -9.07 -2.96
N ASP A 177 -7.08 -10.32 -3.32
CA ASP A 177 -6.81 -11.43 -2.43
C ASP A 177 -5.31 -11.69 -2.38
N THR A 178 -4.75 -11.70 -1.17
CA THR A 178 -3.31 -11.88 -0.94
C THR A 178 -3.08 -13.01 0.05
N THR A 179 -2.06 -13.82 -0.20
CA THR A 179 -1.52 -14.78 0.75
C THR A 179 -0.10 -14.40 1.11
N TYR A 180 0.21 -14.52 2.39
CA TYR A 180 1.51 -14.16 2.94
C TYR A 180 2.11 -15.30 3.73
N ASP A 181 3.42 -15.37 3.66
CA ASP A 181 4.29 -16.15 4.52
C ASP A 181 4.94 -15.18 5.51
N ILE A 182 4.68 -15.34 6.81
CA ILE A 182 5.03 -14.38 7.86
C ILE A 182 5.88 -15.08 8.91
N THR A 183 7.01 -14.47 9.25
CA THR A 183 7.89 -14.96 10.32
C THR A 183 8.15 -13.83 11.32
N PHE A 184 8.02 -14.13 12.60
CA PHE A 184 8.42 -13.24 13.70
C PHE A 184 9.75 -13.68 14.28
N GLY A 185 10.54 -12.71 14.75
CA GLY A 185 11.80 -12.94 15.43
C GLY A 185 12.06 -11.87 16.48
N ARG A 186 12.97 -12.16 17.40
CA ARG A 186 13.41 -11.26 18.47
C ARG A 186 14.93 -11.29 18.61
N LEU A 187 15.50 -10.14 18.92
CA LEU A 187 16.86 -10.05 19.45
C LEU A 187 16.81 -10.29 20.98
N ASP A 188 15.82 -9.68 21.65
CA ASP A 188 15.55 -9.80 23.09
C ASP A 188 14.10 -9.40 23.40
N ASP A 189 13.75 -9.19 24.69
CA ASP A 189 12.39 -8.87 25.11
C ASP A 189 11.92 -7.48 24.65
N GLN A 190 12.85 -6.58 24.34
CA GLN A 190 12.55 -5.19 23.93
C GLN A 190 12.73 -4.94 22.43
N HIS A 191 13.29 -5.90 21.66
CA HIS A 191 13.61 -5.73 20.26
C HIS A 191 13.08 -6.89 19.44
N GLY A 192 12.14 -6.62 18.56
CA GLY A 192 11.51 -7.62 17.72
C GLY A 192 11.38 -7.19 16.28
N TYR A 193 11.14 -8.16 15.39
CA TYR A 193 10.95 -7.93 13.98
C TYR A 193 9.98 -8.95 13.37
N SER A 194 9.42 -8.63 12.21
CA SER A 194 8.71 -9.61 11.39
C SER A 194 8.99 -9.41 9.91
N LEU A 195 8.98 -10.51 9.19
CA LEU A 195 9.13 -10.57 7.74
C LEU A 195 7.87 -11.18 7.15
N SER A 196 7.20 -10.46 6.27
CA SER A 196 6.01 -10.91 5.56
C SER A 196 6.27 -10.87 4.06
N ARG A 197 6.13 -12.01 3.37
CA ARG A 197 6.33 -12.12 1.94
C ARG A 197 5.04 -12.57 1.28
N SER A 198 4.58 -11.85 0.26
CA SER A 198 3.45 -12.32 -0.53
C SER A 198 3.83 -13.58 -1.30
N THR A 199 3.02 -14.61 -1.17
CA THR A 199 3.13 -15.87 -1.95
C THR A 199 2.19 -15.87 -3.13
N ARG A 200 1.06 -15.15 -3.01
CA ARG A 200 0.08 -14.94 -4.08
C ARG A 200 -0.59 -13.60 -3.93
N VAL A 201 -0.82 -12.93 -5.06
CA VAL A 201 -1.69 -11.75 -5.17
C VAL A 201 -2.62 -12.03 -6.35
N SER A 202 -3.94 -11.78 -6.19
CA SER A 202 -4.93 -11.95 -7.25
C SER A 202 -5.94 -10.80 -7.18
N GLU A 203 -6.28 -10.23 -8.31
CA GLU A 203 -7.28 -9.17 -8.40
C GLU A 203 -8.69 -9.75 -8.39
N ILE A 204 -9.65 -9.01 -7.83
CA ILE A 204 -11.05 -9.40 -7.74
C ILE A 204 -11.87 -8.58 -8.74
N GLY A 205 -12.51 -9.28 -9.66
CA GLY A 205 -13.48 -8.72 -10.60
C GLY A 205 -14.82 -8.50 -9.92
N SER A 206 -15.53 -7.44 -10.30
CA SER A 206 -16.87 -7.08 -9.81
C SER A 206 -17.02 -7.11 -8.28
N PRO A 207 -16.07 -6.51 -7.49
CA PRO A 207 -16.05 -6.69 -6.05
C PRO A 207 -17.32 -6.15 -5.38
N GLY A 208 -17.90 -6.95 -4.47
CA GLY A 208 -19.11 -6.61 -3.72
C GLY A 208 -20.41 -6.81 -4.48
N THR A 209 -20.37 -7.46 -5.64
CA THR A 209 -21.57 -7.82 -6.42
C THR A 209 -21.82 -9.34 -6.42
N ALA A 210 -22.93 -9.78 -7.01
CA ALA A 210 -23.22 -11.20 -7.18
C ALA A 210 -22.27 -11.89 -8.18
N GLU A 211 -21.63 -11.10 -9.05
CA GLU A 211 -20.67 -11.55 -10.06
C GLU A 211 -19.22 -11.47 -9.59
N GLU A 212 -19.00 -11.26 -8.28
CA GLU A 212 -17.65 -11.19 -7.70
C GLU A 212 -16.89 -12.52 -7.95
N HIS A 213 -15.70 -12.40 -8.53
CA HIS A 213 -14.82 -13.53 -8.82
C HIS A 213 -13.34 -13.11 -8.82
N THR A 214 -12.45 -14.06 -8.62
CA THR A 214 -11.02 -13.84 -8.85
C THR A 214 -10.77 -13.72 -10.34
N LEU A 215 -10.10 -12.66 -10.78
CA LEU A 215 -9.73 -12.50 -12.19
C LEU A 215 -8.75 -13.60 -12.63
N PRO A 216 -8.93 -14.14 -13.85
CA PRO A 216 -7.89 -14.93 -14.49
C PRO A 216 -6.62 -14.10 -14.68
N ALA A 217 -5.46 -14.75 -14.69
CA ALA A 217 -4.17 -14.06 -14.76
C ALA A 217 -4.00 -13.17 -16.01
N ASP A 218 -4.66 -13.52 -17.12
CA ASP A 218 -4.66 -12.76 -18.37
C ASP A 218 -5.61 -11.55 -18.37
N GLU A 219 -6.52 -11.47 -17.40
CA GLU A 219 -7.45 -10.36 -17.19
C GLU A 219 -7.01 -9.42 -16.05
N GLU A 220 -6.01 -9.80 -15.24
CA GLU A 220 -5.49 -8.94 -14.19
C GLU A 220 -4.81 -7.68 -14.77
N HIS A 221 -4.92 -6.56 -14.06
CA HIS A 221 -4.36 -5.28 -14.51
C HIS A 221 -2.90 -5.08 -14.07
N GLY A 222 -2.44 -5.87 -13.11
CA GLY A 222 -1.08 -5.79 -12.53
C GLY A 222 -0.91 -4.62 -11.57
N PHE A 223 -1.97 -4.25 -10.84
CA PHE A 223 -1.89 -3.21 -9.81
C PHE A 223 -0.89 -3.57 -8.72
N LEU A 224 -0.78 -4.85 -8.41
CA LEU A 224 0.21 -5.37 -7.48
C LEU A 224 0.50 -6.83 -7.84
N TRP A 225 1.78 -7.17 -8.05
CA TRP A 225 2.21 -8.55 -8.31
C TRP A 225 2.87 -9.19 -7.10
N ARG A 226 3.64 -8.39 -6.34
CA ARG A 226 4.37 -8.83 -5.14
C ARG A 226 4.37 -7.70 -4.11
N GLN A 227 4.32 -8.10 -2.84
CA GLN A 227 4.53 -7.17 -1.72
C GLN A 227 5.18 -7.91 -0.56
N ASN A 228 6.35 -7.42 -0.15
CA ASN A 228 7.01 -7.84 1.06
C ASN A 228 7.00 -6.70 2.06
N THR A 229 6.74 -7.03 3.31
CA THR A 229 6.66 -6.04 4.39
C THR A 229 7.51 -6.51 5.55
N TYR A 230 8.34 -5.61 6.05
CA TYR A 230 9.29 -5.87 7.12
C TYR A 230 9.04 -4.91 8.26
N TRP A 231 8.71 -5.44 9.42
CA TRP A 231 8.59 -4.64 10.63
C TRP A 231 9.82 -4.82 11.50
N THR A 232 10.29 -3.71 12.06
CA THR A 232 11.30 -3.65 13.12
C THR A 232 10.72 -2.79 14.23
N TYR A 233 10.74 -3.27 15.46
CA TYR A 233 10.14 -2.56 16.57
C TYR A 233 10.95 -2.73 17.84
N GLU A 234 11.11 -1.63 18.61
CA GLU A 234 11.89 -1.58 19.84
C GLU A 234 11.23 -0.73 20.92
N GLU A 235 11.32 -1.18 22.17
CA GLU A 235 10.84 -0.42 23.33
C GLU A 235 11.84 0.66 23.71
N GLY A 236 11.34 1.88 23.92
CA GLY A 236 12.12 3.03 24.37
C GLY A 236 11.21 4.20 24.76
N ASP A 237 11.70 5.11 25.58
CA ASP A 237 11.03 6.35 25.96
C ASP A 237 9.59 6.17 26.48
N GLY A 238 9.31 5.07 27.15
CA GLY A 238 7.98 4.77 27.69
C GLY A 238 6.95 4.35 26.64
N GLY A 239 7.39 3.79 25.51
CA GLY A 239 6.52 3.29 24.45
C GLY A 239 7.27 2.39 23.48
N LEU A 240 6.70 2.23 22.32
CA LEU A 240 7.23 1.38 21.24
C LEU A 240 7.48 2.20 19.99
N TYR A 241 8.72 2.24 19.54
CA TYR A 241 9.08 2.66 18.21
C TYR A 241 8.83 1.52 17.22
N MET A 242 8.17 1.81 16.11
CA MET A 242 7.84 0.84 15.08
C MET A 242 8.26 1.38 13.71
N GLN A 243 9.02 0.60 12.99
CA GLN A 243 9.43 0.89 11.62
C GLN A 243 8.93 -0.20 10.68
N ILE A 244 8.31 0.21 9.60
CA ILE A 244 7.84 -0.67 8.53
C ILE A 244 8.56 -0.32 7.24
N GLU A 245 9.11 -1.32 6.53
CA GLU A 245 9.60 -1.17 5.17
C GLU A 245 8.76 -2.06 4.26
N SER A 246 8.30 -1.49 3.15
CA SER A 246 7.43 -2.17 2.19
C SER A 246 8.03 -2.13 0.80
N VAL A 247 8.38 -3.32 0.30
CA VAL A 247 8.91 -3.52 -1.05
C VAL A 247 7.84 -4.15 -1.92
N SER A 248 7.48 -3.50 -3.02
CA SER A 248 6.43 -4.00 -3.92
C SER A 248 6.83 -3.95 -5.38
N LEU A 249 6.20 -4.83 -6.17
CA LEU A 249 6.33 -4.91 -7.60
C LEU A 249 4.95 -4.78 -8.24
N SER A 250 4.79 -3.85 -9.16
CA SER A 250 3.58 -3.61 -9.92
C SER A 250 3.87 -3.42 -11.41
N ARG A 251 2.83 -3.40 -12.22
CA ARG A 251 2.96 -3.12 -13.66
C ARG A 251 3.40 -1.68 -13.90
N SER A 252 4.26 -1.48 -14.89
CA SER A 252 4.61 -0.14 -15.35
C SER A 252 3.45 0.53 -16.09
N VAL A 253 3.41 1.86 -16.01
CA VAL A 253 2.43 2.65 -16.76
C VAL A 253 2.83 2.65 -18.23
N PRO A 254 1.87 2.44 -19.16
CA PRO A 254 2.15 2.55 -20.59
C PRO A 254 2.75 3.91 -20.96
N ASN A 255 3.70 3.90 -21.90
CA ASN A 255 4.33 5.11 -22.43
C ASN A 255 3.27 6.13 -22.87
N GLY A 256 3.46 7.40 -22.52
CA GLY A 256 2.55 8.50 -22.84
C GLY A 256 1.53 8.85 -21.77
N LEU A 257 1.31 7.99 -20.76
CA LEU A 257 0.40 8.28 -19.62
C LEU A 257 1.16 8.63 -18.34
N ASN A 258 2.50 8.55 -18.33
CA ASN A 258 3.32 8.75 -17.14
C ASN A 258 3.02 10.07 -16.41
N TRP A 259 2.87 11.18 -17.13
CA TRP A 259 2.63 12.49 -16.53
C TRP A 259 1.28 12.60 -15.79
N ILE A 260 0.29 11.78 -16.17
CA ILE A 260 -1.02 11.72 -15.49
C ILE A 260 -0.96 10.80 -14.27
N VAL A 261 -0.24 9.68 -14.38
CA VAL A 261 -0.29 8.59 -13.40
C VAL A 261 0.86 8.67 -12.39
N GLN A 262 1.99 9.29 -12.75
CA GLN A 262 3.16 9.44 -11.88
C GLN A 262 2.83 9.95 -10.46
N PRO A 263 2.01 11.01 -10.25
CA PRO A 263 1.68 11.47 -8.92
C PRO A 263 0.96 10.42 -8.06
N PHE A 264 0.21 9.51 -8.70
CA PHE A 264 -0.52 8.45 -7.99
C PHE A 264 0.40 7.28 -7.63
N ILE A 265 1.39 6.97 -8.48
CA ILE A 265 2.37 5.89 -8.25
C ILE A 265 3.19 6.15 -6.98
N GLU A 266 3.59 7.39 -6.73
CA GLU A 266 4.33 7.77 -5.53
C GLU A 266 3.42 7.93 -4.30
N LYS A 267 2.20 8.41 -4.53
CA LYS A 267 1.25 8.71 -3.47
C LYS A 267 0.65 7.46 -2.83
N ILE A 268 0.30 6.45 -3.63
CA ILE A 268 -0.36 5.23 -3.16
C ILE A 268 0.46 4.46 -2.11
N PRO A 269 1.76 4.14 -2.33
CA PRO A 269 2.56 3.46 -1.32
C PRO A 269 2.68 4.26 -0.03
N ARG A 270 2.87 5.58 -0.12
CA ARG A 270 2.96 6.46 1.04
C ARG A 270 1.67 6.48 1.86
N GLU A 271 0.51 6.66 1.21
CA GLU A 271 -0.80 6.66 1.88
C GLU A 271 -1.14 5.31 2.51
N SER A 272 -0.73 4.21 1.87
CA SER A 272 -0.89 2.87 2.42
C SER A 272 -0.07 2.67 3.69
N LEU A 273 1.18 3.13 3.72
CA LEU A 273 2.02 3.10 4.92
C LEU A 273 1.47 4.01 6.02
N GLU A 274 1.05 5.23 5.67
CA GLU A 274 0.43 6.15 6.64
C GLU A 274 -0.80 5.53 7.30
N PHE A 275 -1.69 4.94 6.50
CA PHE A 275 -2.86 4.24 7.01
C PHE A 275 -2.47 3.08 7.93
N THR A 276 -1.52 2.25 7.52
CA THR A 276 -1.06 1.09 8.29
C THR A 276 -0.47 1.51 9.64
N LEU A 277 0.42 2.49 9.65
CA LEU A 277 1.04 3.01 10.88
C LEU A 277 0.02 3.64 11.83
N ARG A 278 -0.88 4.50 11.31
CA ARG A 278 -1.93 5.13 12.14
C ARG A 278 -2.89 4.09 12.72
N SER A 279 -3.30 3.10 11.93
CA SER A 279 -4.17 2.03 12.38
C SER A 279 -3.49 1.17 13.45
N THR A 280 -2.21 0.87 13.28
CA THR A 280 -1.40 0.14 14.27
C THR A 280 -1.28 0.92 15.57
N CYS A 281 -0.92 2.21 15.51
CA CYS A 281 -0.87 3.07 16.70
C CYS A 281 -2.22 3.15 17.42
N ASN A 282 -3.33 3.26 16.65
CA ASN A 282 -4.67 3.30 17.26
C ASN A 282 -5.04 1.98 17.93
N ALA A 283 -4.69 0.84 17.34
CA ALA A 283 -4.95 -0.49 17.91
C ALA A 283 -4.09 -0.79 19.16
N LEU A 284 -2.94 -0.14 19.31
CA LEU A 284 -2.04 -0.27 20.47
C LEU A 284 -2.37 0.69 21.59
N ARG A 285 -3.21 1.72 21.40
CA ARG A 285 -3.63 2.63 22.47
C ARG A 285 -4.45 1.87 23.49
N LYS A 286 -4.02 1.97 24.75
CA LYS A 286 -4.71 1.40 25.92
C LYS A 286 -5.72 2.37 26.49
#